data_88afad40f95cfddb8242eff60f9609e7
#
_entry.id   88afad40f95cfddb8242eff60f9609e7
#
_cell.length_a   1.000
_cell.length_b   1.000
_cell.length_c   1.000
_cell.angle_alpha   90.00
_cell.angle_beta   90.00
_cell.angle_gamma   90.00
#
_symmetry.space_group_name_H-M   'P 1'
#
loop_
_entity.id
_entity.type
_entity.pdbx_description
1 polymer ?
#
loop_
_entity_poly.entity_id
_entity_poly.type
_entity_poly.pdbx_seq_one_letter_code
_entity_poly.pdbx_strand_id
1 'polypeptide(L)'
;MRDVLVVGSGVAGMSAALAAHAAGAHVTLAYPGPSIQGSAGSTQLAQGGIAAALAPADTWQSHLADTLAAGAGLVDECAARELVRRGRGRVGALLDAGFPADRHGDGRLDQGLEAAHSFSRIVHAGGDRTGAELHEFLRGEVARIPGITQLPERALHLLVLRDGVVTGAKTNRGILLADAVVLATGGYCGVYPRSTGAPGATGHGILAAARAGALVADMEFVQFHPTVLEGTRHLISEAVRGAGAVLRDDAGRRFMLDVDPRGELAPRDVVAAAIFRAQNATGGHIWLDATAVEGNEPGRLAAEFPGISRMLAAEGYDWTREPVPVAPAAHYSMGGVVTDIHGRTSVPGLYAAGEVANTGVHGANRLASNSLLEGLVFGDAAGHAAAVDPTAAATGEWRFDDARLQGAVMDVAPAAWAGNGTLADAQHAIAAGLGIERDGAGIRAAAATLATVTDEAAADVVGIGKLIAAGALERTESRGAHQRTDYPHTDPRQVHARAHRLKAEVTAC
;
A
#
# COMPACT_ATOMS: atom_id res chain seq x y z
N MET A 1 30.40 -12.55 6.56
CA MET A 1 29.53 -11.39 6.21
C MET A 1 28.39 -11.99 5.42
N ARG A 2 27.16 -11.64 5.71
CA ARG A 2 25.97 -12.23 5.07
C ARG A 2 25.64 -11.46 3.81
N ASP A 3 25.23 -12.15 2.75
CA ASP A 3 24.75 -11.55 1.51
C ASP A 3 23.24 -11.37 1.59
N VAL A 4 22.77 -10.12 1.51
CA VAL A 4 21.35 -9.77 1.55
C VAL A 4 20.94 -9.17 0.21
N LEU A 5 19.96 -9.78 -0.45
CA LEU A 5 19.32 -9.26 -1.65
C LEU A 5 18.03 -8.52 -1.29
N VAL A 6 17.97 -7.23 -1.57
CA VAL A 6 16.76 -6.41 -1.44
C VAL A 6 16.17 -6.20 -2.83
N VAL A 7 14.89 -6.54 -3.01
CA VAL A 7 14.18 -6.41 -4.28
C VAL A 7 13.12 -5.31 -4.18
N GLY A 8 13.36 -4.20 -4.86
CA GLY A 8 12.54 -2.99 -4.85
C GLY A 8 13.26 -1.80 -4.22
N SER A 9 13.11 -0.63 -4.84
CA SER A 9 13.80 0.63 -4.48
C SER A 9 12.85 1.73 -3.99
N GLY A 10 11.67 1.36 -3.49
CA GLY A 10 10.79 2.25 -2.74
C GLY A 10 11.31 2.53 -1.33
N VAL A 11 10.52 3.26 -0.53
CA VAL A 11 10.88 3.60 0.85
C VAL A 11 11.27 2.36 1.67
N ALA A 12 10.51 1.26 1.59
CA ALA A 12 10.79 0.04 2.35
C ALA A 12 12.10 -0.62 1.92
N GLY A 13 12.35 -0.73 0.61
CA GLY A 13 13.56 -1.35 0.07
C GLY A 13 14.83 -0.58 0.39
N MET A 14 14.81 0.75 0.24
CA MET A 14 15.96 1.58 0.60
C MET A 14 16.22 1.56 2.11
N SER A 15 15.16 1.61 2.95
CA SER A 15 15.28 1.47 4.40
C SER A 15 15.87 0.10 4.78
N ALA A 16 15.43 -0.98 4.13
CA ALA A 16 15.96 -2.33 4.35
C ALA A 16 17.43 -2.44 3.94
N ALA A 17 17.81 -1.87 2.80
CA ALA A 17 19.19 -1.89 2.33
C ALA A 17 20.13 -1.13 3.28
N LEU A 18 19.72 0.05 3.76
CA LEU A 18 20.47 0.84 4.73
C LEU A 18 20.63 0.10 6.07
N ALA A 19 19.56 -0.50 6.59
CA ALA A 19 19.57 -1.23 7.84
C ALA A 19 20.39 -2.51 7.76
N ALA A 20 20.27 -3.29 6.68
CA ALA A 20 21.07 -4.50 6.49
C ALA A 20 22.56 -4.18 6.38
N HIS A 21 22.93 -3.11 5.68
CA HIS A 21 24.32 -2.66 5.62
C HIS A 21 24.83 -2.22 6.98
N ALA A 22 24.07 -1.41 7.72
CA ALA A 22 24.43 -0.96 9.06
C ALA A 22 24.60 -2.14 10.05
N ALA A 23 23.89 -3.25 9.83
CA ALA A 23 24.03 -4.51 10.59
C ALA A 23 25.20 -5.39 10.10
N GLY A 24 26.02 -4.91 9.16
CA GLY A 24 27.24 -5.57 8.68
C GLY A 24 27.05 -6.54 7.52
N ALA A 25 25.92 -6.54 6.83
CA ALA A 25 25.70 -7.35 5.64
C ALA A 25 26.34 -6.73 4.39
N HIS A 26 26.65 -7.59 3.43
CA HIS A 26 26.88 -7.19 2.05
C HIS A 26 25.53 -7.11 1.34
N VAL A 27 25.17 -5.94 0.80
CA VAL A 27 23.83 -5.67 0.30
C VAL A 27 23.81 -5.50 -1.21
N THR A 28 22.90 -6.22 -1.87
CA THR A 28 22.53 -6.00 -3.26
C THR A 28 21.10 -5.44 -3.32
N LEU A 29 20.94 -4.24 -3.87
CA LEU A 29 19.63 -3.60 -4.11
C LEU A 29 19.26 -3.72 -5.59
N ALA A 30 18.28 -4.56 -5.92
CA ALA A 30 17.81 -4.84 -7.25
C ALA A 30 16.46 -4.16 -7.53
N TYR A 31 16.30 -3.52 -8.71
CA TYR A 31 15.07 -2.82 -9.08
C TYR A 31 14.86 -2.82 -10.61
N PRO A 32 13.57 -2.73 -11.09
CA PRO A 32 13.25 -2.95 -12.49
C PRO A 32 13.61 -1.80 -13.43
N GLY A 33 13.67 -0.56 -12.94
CA GLY A 33 13.97 0.62 -13.76
C GLY A 33 15.46 0.82 -14.02
N PRO A 34 15.81 1.77 -14.91
CA PRO A 34 17.21 2.08 -15.26
C PRO A 34 17.98 2.76 -14.11
N SER A 35 17.29 3.30 -13.14
CA SER A 35 17.85 3.89 -11.93
C SER A 35 16.83 3.76 -10.79
N ILE A 36 17.25 4.00 -9.54
CA ILE A 36 16.32 4.08 -8.41
C ILE A 36 15.21 5.09 -8.71
N GLN A 37 15.55 6.26 -9.24
CA GLN A 37 14.60 7.32 -9.60
C GLN A 37 13.68 6.92 -10.76
N GLY A 38 14.19 6.17 -11.74
CA GLY A 38 13.42 5.64 -12.87
C GLY A 38 12.68 4.34 -12.59
N SER A 39 12.78 3.81 -11.38
CA SER A 39 11.96 2.67 -10.92
C SER A 39 10.62 3.22 -10.45
N ALA A 40 9.67 3.33 -11.37
CA ALA A 40 8.35 3.91 -11.13
C ALA A 40 7.60 3.20 -9.99
N GLY A 41 7.88 3.62 -8.75
CA GLY A 41 7.27 3.09 -7.52
C GLY A 41 6.24 4.05 -6.94
N SER A 42 5.29 3.52 -6.16
CA SER A 42 4.24 4.30 -5.51
C SER A 42 4.78 5.32 -4.50
N THR A 43 5.99 5.12 -3.95
CA THR A 43 6.62 6.07 -3.03
C THR A 43 6.72 7.48 -3.61
N GLN A 44 7.16 7.61 -4.87
CA GLN A 44 7.32 8.92 -5.51
C GLN A 44 5.99 9.63 -5.81
N LEU A 45 4.90 8.86 -5.87
CA LEU A 45 3.55 9.35 -6.18
C LEU A 45 2.80 9.79 -4.92
N ALA A 46 3.33 9.51 -3.71
CA ALA A 46 2.66 9.84 -2.46
C ALA A 46 2.67 11.35 -2.22
N GLN A 47 1.49 11.95 -2.32
CA GLN A 47 1.26 13.39 -2.10
C GLN A 47 1.08 13.73 -0.62
N GLY A 48 0.53 12.79 0.18
CA GLY A 48 0.36 12.95 1.62
C GLY A 48 1.69 13.01 2.37
N GLY A 49 1.64 12.79 3.68
CA GLY A 49 2.84 12.92 4.52
C GLY A 49 3.26 11.62 5.19
N ILE A 50 4.05 11.79 6.24
CA ILE A 50 4.50 10.74 7.13
C ILE A 50 3.88 11.00 8.51
N ALA A 51 3.01 10.09 8.98
CA ALA A 51 2.40 10.23 10.29
C ALA A 51 3.41 9.95 11.41
N ALA A 52 3.64 10.93 12.30
CA ALA A 52 4.51 10.75 13.45
C ALA A 52 4.15 11.69 14.60
N ALA A 53 3.95 11.14 15.79
CA ALA A 53 3.62 11.90 17.00
C ALA A 53 4.86 12.62 17.54
N LEU A 54 5.25 13.75 16.92
CA LEU A 54 6.45 14.52 17.25
C LEU A 54 6.13 15.75 18.12
N ALA A 55 4.92 16.32 17.99
CA ALA A 55 4.52 17.48 18.75
C ALA A 55 4.45 17.17 20.28
N PRO A 56 4.77 18.13 21.17
CA PRO A 56 4.75 17.90 22.61
C PRO A 56 3.38 17.46 23.18
N ALA A 57 2.28 17.88 22.53
CA ALA A 57 0.91 17.56 22.94
C ALA A 57 0.42 16.22 22.36
N ASP A 58 1.11 15.64 21.36
CA ASP A 58 0.75 14.38 20.73
C ASP A 58 1.56 13.22 21.32
N THR A 59 0.94 12.05 21.39
CA THR A 59 1.56 10.86 21.94
C THR A 59 1.47 9.68 20.97
N TRP A 60 2.41 8.74 21.07
CA TRP A 60 2.32 7.51 20.30
C TRP A 60 1.06 6.70 20.66
N GLN A 61 0.54 6.80 21.88
CA GLN A 61 -0.71 6.16 22.29
C GLN A 61 -1.92 6.73 21.54
N SER A 62 -1.96 8.06 21.34
CA SER A 62 -3.00 8.70 20.53
C SER A 62 -2.90 8.25 19.06
N HIS A 63 -1.69 8.18 18.50
CA HIS A 63 -1.49 7.67 17.14
C HIS A 63 -1.88 6.19 17.01
N LEU A 64 -1.58 5.37 18.04
CA LEU A 64 -2.04 3.98 18.10
C LEU A 64 -3.57 3.90 18.12
N ALA A 65 -4.23 4.69 18.94
CA ALA A 65 -5.69 4.69 19.03
C ALA A 65 -6.35 5.03 17.69
N ASP A 66 -5.84 6.05 16.98
CA ASP A 66 -6.31 6.41 15.64
C ASP A 66 -6.07 5.27 14.62
N THR A 67 -4.91 4.60 14.69
CA THR A 67 -4.59 3.46 13.83
C THR A 67 -5.53 2.28 14.06
N LEU A 68 -5.80 1.93 15.33
CA LEU A 68 -6.73 0.87 15.69
C LEU A 68 -8.16 1.18 15.23
N ALA A 69 -8.60 2.42 15.42
CA ALA A 69 -9.94 2.87 15.00
C ALA A 69 -10.10 2.81 13.48
N ALA A 70 -9.11 3.27 12.72
CA ALA A 70 -9.15 3.27 11.26
C ALA A 70 -9.19 1.85 10.67
N GLY A 71 -8.50 0.88 11.28
CA GLY A 71 -8.42 -0.49 10.78
C GLY A 71 -9.62 -1.39 11.08
N ALA A 72 -10.72 -0.79 11.59
CA ALA A 72 -12.04 -1.42 11.73
C ALA A 72 -12.04 -2.76 12.50
N GLY A 73 -11.21 -2.87 13.56
CA GLY A 73 -11.15 -4.02 14.46
C GLY A 73 -10.33 -5.22 13.98
N LEU A 74 -9.55 -5.08 12.91
CA LEU A 74 -8.63 -6.12 12.41
C LEU A 74 -7.15 -5.77 12.54
N VAL A 75 -6.83 -4.64 13.16
CA VAL A 75 -5.43 -4.25 13.37
C VAL A 75 -4.76 -5.19 14.37
N ASP A 76 -3.57 -5.67 14.04
CA ASP A 76 -2.68 -6.26 15.03
C ASP A 76 -2.11 -5.17 15.93
N GLU A 77 -2.55 -5.15 17.18
CA GLU A 77 -2.16 -4.12 18.14
C GLU A 77 -0.65 -4.13 18.42
N CYS A 78 -0.02 -5.31 18.41
CA CYS A 78 1.42 -5.43 18.63
C CYS A 78 2.20 -4.77 17.49
N ALA A 79 1.86 -5.08 16.25
CA ALA A 79 2.47 -4.49 15.06
C ALA A 79 2.18 -2.98 14.97
N ALA A 80 0.96 -2.54 15.26
CA ALA A 80 0.61 -1.12 15.25
C ALA A 80 1.35 -0.33 16.35
N ARG A 81 1.52 -0.91 17.54
CA ARG A 81 2.30 -0.32 18.62
C ARG A 81 3.77 -0.17 18.23
N GLU A 82 4.35 -1.19 17.61
CA GLU A 82 5.74 -1.12 17.11
C GLU A 82 5.87 -0.06 16.01
N LEU A 83 4.91 0.02 15.07
CA LEU A 83 4.89 1.06 14.04
C LEU A 83 4.98 2.45 14.66
N VAL A 84 4.04 2.82 15.54
CA VAL A 84 3.92 4.19 16.04
C VAL A 84 5.03 4.57 17.02
N ARG A 85 5.52 3.61 17.84
CA ARG A 85 6.65 3.84 18.76
C ARG A 85 7.95 4.04 18.02
N ARG A 86 8.30 3.11 17.13
CA ARG A 86 9.53 3.18 16.34
C ARG A 86 9.46 4.30 15.30
N GLY A 87 8.26 4.56 14.77
CA GLY A 87 8.00 5.59 13.79
C GLY A 87 8.42 6.99 14.26
N ARG A 88 8.09 7.35 15.49
CA ARG A 88 8.55 8.61 16.09
C ARG A 88 10.08 8.75 16.02
N GLY A 89 10.81 7.71 16.43
CA GLY A 89 12.28 7.72 16.39
C GLY A 89 12.84 7.73 14.97
N ARG A 90 12.23 6.98 14.05
CA ARG A 90 12.68 6.92 12.64
C ARG A 90 12.48 8.25 11.91
N VAL A 91 11.33 8.90 12.10
CA VAL A 91 11.08 10.22 11.51
C VAL A 91 11.98 11.29 12.16
N GLY A 92 12.20 11.22 13.49
CA GLY A 92 13.18 12.09 14.16
C GLY A 92 14.57 11.94 13.56
N ALA A 93 15.06 10.72 13.37
CA ALA A 93 16.35 10.45 12.75
C ALA A 93 16.45 10.95 11.29
N LEU A 94 15.37 10.89 10.51
CA LEU A 94 15.33 11.49 9.17
C LEU A 94 15.49 13.01 9.23
N LEU A 95 14.79 13.68 10.16
CA LEU A 95 14.89 15.13 10.35
C LEU A 95 16.29 15.52 10.79
N ASP A 96 16.89 14.79 11.72
CA ASP A 96 18.26 15.02 12.20
C ASP A 96 19.30 14.81 11.10
N ALA A 97 19.04 13.88 10.16
CA ALA A 97 19.87 13.63 8.98
C ALA A 97 19.66 14.66 7.86
N GLY A 98 18.75 15.63 8.05
CA GLY A 98 18.54 16.74 7.09
C GLY A 98 17.43 16.48 6.07
N PHE A 99 16.48 15.59 6.34
CA PHE A 99 15.28 15.46 5.49
C PHE A 99 14.55 16.81 5.40
N PRO A 100 14.24 17.31 4.19
CA PRO A 100 13.75 18.67 3.96
C PRO A 100 12.24 18.80 4.28
N ALA A 101 11.84 18.47 5.50
CA ALA A 101 10.47 18.62 5.95
C ALA A 101 10.06 20.09 6.00
N ASP A 102 8.80 20.36 5.68
CA ASP A 102 8.23 21.70 5.68
C ASP A 102 8.21 22.28 7.10
N ARG A 103 8.47 23.59 7.21
CA ARG A 103 8.58 24.31 8.48
C ARG A 103 7.89 25.65 8.40
N HIS A 104 7.33 26.07 9.51
CA HIS A 104 6.85 27.44 9.70
C HIS A 104 8.01 28.45 9.63
N GLY A 105 7.70 29.73 9.43
CA GLY A 105 8.69 30.81 9.37
C GLY A 105 9.55 30.97 10.63
N ASP A 106 9.13 30.41 11.76
CA ASP A 106 9.88 30.36 13.02
C ASP A 106 10.77 29.11 13.17
N GLY A 107 10.84 28.26 12.12
CA GLY A 107 11.64 27.02 12.09
C GLY A 107 11.00 25.80 12.72
N ARG A 108 9.83 25.93 13.36
CA ARG A 108 9.08 24.78 13.86
C ARG A 108 8.60 23.90 12.72
N LEU A 109 8.56 22.58 12.95
CA LEU A 109 8.02 21.62 11.99
C LEU A 109 6.55 21.95 11.71
N ASP A 110 6.19 22.02 10.44
CA ASP A 110 4.81 22.17 9.99
C ASP A 110 4.17 20.78 9.89
N GLN A 111 3.17 20.53 10.73
CA GLN A 111 2.47 19.24 10.81
C GLN A 111 1.00 19.42 10.44
N GLY A 112 0.60 18.76 9.36
CA GLY A 112 -0.78 18.75 8.87
C GLY A 112 -1.70 17.80 9.65
N LEU A 113 -3.01 18.01 9.48
CA LEU A 113 -4.07 17.12 9.92
C LEU A 113 -4.71 16.44 8.70
N GLU A 114 -4.73 15.10 8.70
CA GLU A 114 -5.51 14.33 7.72
C GLU A 114 -6.70 13.65 8.41
N ALA A 115 -7.70 13.23 7.61
CA ALA A 115 -8.92 12.59 8.13
C ALA A 115 -8.60 11.35 8.98
N ALA A 116 -9.44 11.11 9.99
CA ALA A 116 -9.31 10.04 10.98
C ALA A 116 -8.11 10.17 11.94
N HIS A 117 -7.29 11.23 11.84
CA HIS A 117 -6.31 11.58 12.87
C HIS A 117 -6.92 12.50 13.92
N SER A 118 -6.60 12.27 15.18
CA SER A 118 -7.02 13.13 16.31
C SER A 118 -6.09 14.31 16.58
N PHE A 119 -4.87 14.31 15.95
CA PHE A 119 -3.86 15.36 16.08
C PHE A 119 -3.21 15.69 14.74
N SER A 120 -2.76 16.94 14.59
CA SER A 120 -1.88 17.36 13.50
C SER A 120 -0.51 16.71 13.68
N ARG A 121 -0.28 15.57 13.02
CA ARG A 121 0.96 14.78 13.14
C ARG A 121 1.59 14.42 11.81
N ILE A 122 1.06 14.93 10.71
CA ILE A 122 1.52 14.57 9.37
C ILE A 122 2.67 15.48 8.98
N VAL A 123 3.86 14.91 8.84
CA VAL A 123 5.06 15.59 8.36
C VAL A 123 5.03 15.64 6.85
N HIS A 124 5.05 16.85 6.29
CA HIS A 124 5.11 17.10 4.84
C HIS A 124 6.50 17.51 4.40
N ALA A 125 6.78 17.39 3.11
CA ALA A 125 7.96 17.93 2.46
C ALA A 125 7.61 18.39 1.05
N GLY A 126 7.93 19.65 0.71
CA GLY A 126 7.58 20.26 -0.57
C GLY A 126 6.08 20.37 -0.80
N GLY A 127 5.28 20.59 0.26
CA GLY A 127 3.83 20.63 0.24
C GLY A 127 3.23 19.25 -0.01
N ASP A 128 2.70 19.03 -1.21
CA ASP A 128 2.09 17.77 -1.65
C ASP A 128 3.07 16.81 -2.38
N ARG A 129 4.39 16.84 -2.03
CA ARG A 129 5.43 16.03 -2.69
C ARG A 129 6.24 15.17 -1.73
N THR A 130 5.73 14.91 -0.54
CA THR A 130 6.48 14.24 0.54
C THR A 130 7.11 12.92 0.11
N GLY A 131 6.39 12.10 -0.65
CA GLY A 131 6.93 10.83 -1.14
C GLY A 131 8.09 10.99 -2.11
N ALA A 132 8.06 11.98 -3.00
CA ALA A 132 9.15 12.28 -3.92
C ALA A 132 10.39 12.79 -3.17
N GLU A 133 10.22 13.70 -2.21
CA GLU A 133 11.30 14.25 -1.39
C GLU A 133 11.92 13.14 -0.50
N LEU A 134 11.10 12.28 0.11
CA LEU A 134 11.59 11.15 0.91
C LEU A 134 12.37 10.15 0.05
N HIS A 135 11.84 9.85 -1.15
CA HIS A 135 12.51 8.94 -2.08
C HIS A 135 13.87 9.47 -2.50
N GLU A 136 13.97 10.75 -2.85
CA GLU A 136 15.23 11.40 -3.25
C GLU A 136 16.22 11.44 -2.09
N PHE A 137 15.74 11.75 -0.88
CA PHE A 137 16.57 11.75 0.33
C PHE A 137 17.18 10.36 0.57
N LEU A 138 16.36 9.31 0.62
CA LEU A 138 16.83 7.93 0.84
C LEU A 138 17.75 7.44 -0.30
N ARG A 139 17.47 7.82 -1.54
CA ARG A 139 18.34 7.55 -2.69
C ARG A 139 19.73 8.15 -2.47
N GLY A 140 19.79 9.40 -1.98
CA GLY A 140 21.03 10.05 -1.63
C GLY A 140 21.80 9.32 -0.54
N GLU A 141 21.11 8.82 0.50
CA GLU A 141 21.72 8.02 1.56
C GLU A 141 22.28 6.69 1.04
N VAL A 142 21.52 5.96 0.23
CA VAL A 142 21.99 4.70 -0.41
C VAL A 142 23.22 4.96 -1.30
N ALA A 143 23.21 6.04 -2.08
CA ALA A 143 24.32 6.36 -2.99
C ALA A 143 25.63 6.71 -2.28
N ARG A 144 25.57 7.18 -1.03
CA ARG A 144 26.75 7.49 -0.22
C ARG A 144 27.47 6.27 0.36
N ILE A 145 26.83 5.10 0.28
CA ILE A 145 27.34 3.85 0.89
C ILE A 145 27.88 2.90 -0.19
N PRO A 146 29.22 2.81 -0.39
CA PRO A 146 29.80 1.92 -1.39
C PRO A 146 29.53 0.43 -1.15
N GLY A 147 29.17 0.05 0.08
CA GLY A 147 28.83 -1.33 0.46
C GLY A 147 27.44 -1.79 0.02
N ILE A 148 26.63 -0.90 -0.61
CA ILE A 148 25.35 -1.25 -1.21
C ILE A 148 25.49 -1.29 -2.71
N THR A 149 25.53 -2.50 -3.28
CA THR A 149 25.58 -2.71 -4.73
C THR A 149 24.21 -2.48 -5.34
N GLN A 150 24.08 -1.50 -6.24
CA GLN A 150 22.83 -1.22 -6.94
C GLN A 150 22.79 -1.98 -8.28
N LEU A 151 21.72 -2.74 -8.52
CA LEU A 151 21.48 -3.48 -9.75
C LEU A 151 20.21 -2.99 -10.46
N PRO A 152 20.33 -2.04 -11.39
CA PRO A 152 19.21 -1.58 -12.21
C PRO A 152 18.74 -2.64 -13.21
N GLU A 153 17.52 -2.44 -13.73
CA GLU A 153 16.90 -3.27 -14.77
C GLU A 153 16.83 -4.76 -14.38
N ARG A 154 16.55 -5.02 -13.10
CA ARG A 154 16.35 -6.35 -12.52
C ARG A 154 14.90 -6.51 -12.06
N ALA A 155 14.03 -6.93 -12.98
CA ALA A 155 12.67 -7.31 -12.65
C ALA A 155 12.67 -8.72 -12.05
N LEU A 156 12.03 -8.87 -10.88
CA LEU A 156 11.83 -10.16 -10.22
C LEU A 156 10.93 -11.05 -11.09
N HIS A 157 11.28 -12.31 -11.28
CA HIS A 157 10.40 -13.32 -11.87
C HIS A 157 9.95 -14.35 -10.85
N LEU A 158 10.90 -14.96 -10.15
CA LEU A 158 10.65 -16.03 -9.17
C LEU A 158 11.67 -15.95 -8.04
N LEU A 159 11.34 -16.54 -6.91
CA LEU A 159 12.30 -16.81 -5.85
C LEU A 159 13.01 -18.15 -6.11
N VAL A 160 14.28 -18.22 -5.73
CA VAL A 160 15.10 -19.44 -5.84
C VAL A 160 15.09 -20.14 -4.50
N LEU A 161 14.62 -21.39 -4.47
CA LEU A 161 14.58 -22.21 -3.28
C LEU A 161 15.61 -23.35 -3.36
N ARG A 162 16.21 -23.67 -2.21
CA ARG A 162 17.01 -24.86 -1.99
C ARG A 162 16.58 -25.48 -0.65
N ASP A 163 16.10 -26.71 -0.68
CA ASP A 163 15.64 -27.44 0.52
C ASP A 163 14.61 -26.66 1.36
N GLY A 164 13.68 -25.99 0.69
CA GLY A 164 12.62 -25.20 1.33
C GLY A 164 13.06 -23.81 1.84
N VAL A 165 14.31 -23.41 1.65
CA VAL A 165 14.87 -22.12 2.03
C VAL A 165 15.04 -21.22 0.81
N VAL A 166 14.66 -19.95 0.88
CA VAL A 166 14.92 -18.98 -0.18
C VAL A 166 16.40 -18.62 -0.14
N THR A 167 17.07 -18.83 -1.28
CA THR A 167 18.53 -18.61 -1.47
C THR A 167 18.83 -17.64 -2.61
N GLY A 168 17.84 -16.86 -3.04
CA GLY A 168 18.03 -15.87 -4.10
C GLY A 168 16.76 -15.58 -4.87
N ALA A 169 16.93 -14.87 -5.99
CA ALA A 169 15.86 -14.51 -6.91
C ALA A 169 16.29 -14.71 -8.37
N LYS A 170 15.36 -15.20 -9.20
CA LYS A 170 15.48 -15.18 -10.67
C LYS A 170 14.92 -13.87 -11.19
N THR A 171 15.70 -13.17 -11.96
CA THR A 171 15.31 -11.91 -12.61
C THR A 171 15.29 -12.08 -14.13
N ASN A 172 14.79 -11.06 -14.85
CA ASN A 172 14.88 -10.98 -16.32
C ASN A 172 16.33 -11.04 -16.86
N ARG A 173 17.34 -10.83 -16.02
CA ARG A 173 18.77 -10.83 -16.40
C ARG A 173 19.59 -11.92 -15.68
N GLY A 174 18.96 -12.99 -15.21
CA GLY A 174 19.61 -14.11 -14.55
C GLY A 174 19.30 -14.25 -13.07
N ILE A 175 20.01 -15.17 -12.44
CA ILE A 175 19.81 -15.52 -11.03
C ILE A 175 20.78 -14.70 -10.17
N LEU A 176 20.24 -14.13 -9.09
CA LEU A 176 20.97 -13.49 -8.01
C LEU A 176 20.86 -14.38 -6.77
N LEU A 177 21.98 -14.89 -6.29
CA LEU A 177 22.04 -15.70 -5.06
C LEU A 177 22.28 -14.80 -3.86
N ALA A 178 21.73 -15.16 -2.72
CA ALA A 178 21.91 -14.47 -1.45
C ALA A 178 21.56 -15.40 -0.27
N ASP A 179 22.04 -15.07 0.92
CA ASP A 179 21.70 -15.78 2.16
C ASP A 179 20.30 -15.40 2.68
N ALA A 180 19.80 -14.23 2.27
CA ALA A 180 18.47 -13.73 2.60
C ALA A 180 17.94 -12.83 1.49
N VAL A 181 16.62 -12.86 1.27
CA VAL A 181 15.92 -12.00 0.30
C VAL A 181 14.87 -11.17 1.03
N VAL A 182 14.92 -9.84 0.85
CA VAL A 182 13.90 -8.91 1.33
C VAL A 182 13.07 -8.42 0.15
N LEU A 183 11.79 -8.76 0.12
CA LEU A 183 10.84 -8.22 -0.86
C LEU A 183 10.32 -6.85 -0.39
N ALA A 184 10.45 -5.86 -1.27
CA ALA A 184 9.94 -4.49 -1.08
C ALA A 184 9.33 -3.96 -2.39
N THR A 185 8.59 -4.82 -3.08
CA THR A 185 8.13 -4.65 -4.46
C THR A 185 6.83 -3.87 -4.60
N GLY A 186 6.26 -3.41 -3.49
CA GLY A 186 4.98 -2.69 -3.47
C GLY A 186 3.77 -3.61 -3.57
N GLY A 187 2.58 -3.00 -3.61
CA GLY A 187 1.30 -3.69 -3.57
C GLY A 187 0.73 -4.07 -4.93
N TYR A 188 -0.60 -4.16 -5.01
CA TYR A 188 -1.30 -4.69 -6.20
C TYR A 188 -2.46 -3.81 -6.71
N CYS A 189 -2.53 -2.54 -6.35
CA CYS A 189 -3.62 -1.67 -6.84
C CYS A 189 -3.64 -1.53 -8.36
N GLY A 190 -2.51 -1.77 -9.05
CA GLY A 190 -2.41 -1.73 -10.51
C GLY A 190 -3.19 -2.83 -11.25
N VAL A 191 -3.74 -3.83 -10.53
CA VAL A 191 -4.65 -4.82 -11.14
C VAL A 191 -6.03 -4.23 -11.46
N TYR A 192 -6.39 -3.10 -10.83
CA TYR A 192 -7.61 -2.36 -11.13
C TYR A 192 -7.39 -1.40 -12.30
N PRO A 193 -8.35 -1.25 -13.21
CA PRO A 193 -8.22 -0.33 -14.35
C PRO A 193 -8.12 1.13 -13.91
N ARG A 194 -8.74 1.49 -12.78
CA ARG A 194 -8.62 2.80 -12.16
C ARG A 194 -7.82 2.68 -10.86
N SER A 195 -6.61 3.20 -10.87
CA SER A 195 -5.68 3.10 -9.75
C SER A 195 -4.74 4.31 -9.68
N THR A 196 -4.41 4.75 -8.47
CA THR A 196 -3.40 5.78 -8.21
C THR A 196 -2.00 5.20 -7.99
N GLY A 197 -1.88 3.87 -7.88
CA GLY A 197 -0.60 3.19 -7.73
C GLY A 197 0.29 3.28 -8.97
N ALA A 198 1.55 2.95 -8.82
CA ALA A 198 2.47 2.86 -9.96
C ALA A 198 1.95 1.85 -11.00
N PRO A 199 2.15 2.07 -12.31
CA PRO A 199 1.68 1.17 -13.36
C PRO A 199 2.12 -0.29 -13.21
N GLY A 200 3.29 -0.53 -12.61
CA GLY A 200 3.84 -1.87 -12.34
C GLY A 200 3.43 -2.48 -10.99
N ALA A 201 2.54 -1.85 -10.22
CA ALA A 201 2.07 -2.36 -8.93
C ALA A 201 1.00 -3.45 -9.13
N THR A 202 1.38 -4.58 -9.71
CA THR A 202 0.49 -5.71 -10.05
C THR A 202 0.54 -6.86 -9.03
N GLY A 203 1.25 -6.70 -7.92
CA GLY A 203 1.39 -7.73 -6.89
C GLY A 203 2.39 -8.86 -7.26
N HIS A 204 3.24 -8.62 -8.23
CA HIS A 204 4.20 -9.61 -8.73
C HIS A 204 5.06 -10.23 -7.61
N GLY A 205 5.57 -9.42 -6.67
CA GLY A 205 6.35 -9.92 -5.53
C GLY A 205 5.53 -10.77 -4.57
N ILE A 206 4.24 -10.44 -4.37
CA ILE A 206 3.31 -11.25 -3.57
C ILE A 206 3.13 -12.62 -4.19
N LEU A 207 2.91 -12.67 -5.52
CA LEU A 207 2.78 -13.93 -6.24
C LEU A 207 4.07 -14.75 -6.24
N ALA A 208 5.24 -14.09 -6.37
CA ALA A 208 6.52 -14.76 -6.29
C ALA A 208 6.73 -15.40 -4.90
N ALA A 209 6.37 -14.70 -3.82
CA ALA A 209 6.41 -15.23 -2.46
C ALA A 209 5.40 -16.38 -2.26
N ALA A 210 4.16 -16.21 -2.74
CA ALA A 210 3.12 -17.24 -2.63
C ALA A 210 3.49 -18.52 -3.39
N ARG A 211 4.09 -18.41 -4.59
CA ARG A 211 4.63 -19.56 -5.36
C ARG A 211 5.79 -20.24 -4.64
N ALA A 212 6.56 -19.50 -3.85
CA ALA A 212 7.60 -20.05 -2.99
C ALA A 212 7.05 -20.72 -1.71
N GLY A 213 5.73 -20.72 -1.50
CA GLY A 213 5.04 -21.30 -0.36
C GLY A 213 4.79 -20.35 0.80
N ALA A 214 5.07 -19.06 0.65
CA ALA A 214 4.75 -18.08 1.66
C ALA A 214 3.23 -17.90 1.81
N LEU A 215 2.80 -17.69 3.06
CA LEU A 215 1.42 -17.32 3.35
C LEU A 215 1.16 -15.89 2.89
N VAL A 216 0.01 -15.67 2.29
CA VAL A 216 -0.54 -14.36 1.99
C VAL A 216 -1.87 -14.18 2.72
N ALA A 217 -2.21 -12.99 3.16
CA ALA A 217 -3.44 -12.76 3.91
C ALA A 217 -4.12 -11.45 3.53
N ASP A 218 -5.42 -11.39 3.84
CA ASP A 218 -6.25 -10.18 3.76
C ASP A 218 -6.27 -9.53 2.38
N MET A 219 -6.14 -10.34 1.33
CA MET A 219 -6.06 -9.89 -0.07
C MET A 219 -7.35 -9.19 -0.55
N GLU A 220 -8.47 -9.39 0.14
CA GLU A 220 -9.74 -8.72 -0.14
C GLU A 220 -9.77 -7.25 0.27
N PHE A 221 -8.84 -6.79 1.13
CA PHE A 221 -8.80 -5.41 1.60
C PHE A 221 -7.96 -4.54 0.67
N VAL A 222 -8.64 -3.86 -0.24
CA VAL A 222 -8.09 -2.83 -1.11
C VAL A 222 -8.74 -1.50 -0.78
N GLN A 223 -7.95 -0.53 -0.32
CA GLN A 223 -8.43 0.81 -0.03
C GLN A 223 -8.59 1.59 -1.33
N PHE A 224 -9.77 2.18 -1.55
CA PHE A 224 -10.01 3.10 -2.63
C PHE A 224 -9.84 4.54 -2.13
N HIS A 225 -9.04 5.35 -2.84
CA HIS A 225 -8.96 6.78 -2.56
C HIS A 225 -10.19 7.48 -3.12
N PRO A 226 -10.90 8.29 -2.33
CA PRO A 226 -12.17 8.89 -2.76
C PRO A 226 -12.02 9.89 -3.90
N THR A 227 -10.97 10.70 -3.87
CA THR A 227 -10.80 11.89 -4.71
C THR A 227 -9.66 11.73 -5.70
N VAL A 228 -9.93 11.06 -6.82
CA VAL A 228 -9.06 11.00 -8.00
C VAL A 228 -9.75 11.74 -9.13
N LEU A 229 -9.04 12.60 -9.85
CA LEU A 229 -9.60 13.34 -10.99
C LEU A 229 -10.18 12.35 -11.99
N GLU A 230 -11.45 12.51 -12.34
CA GLU A 230 -12.19 11.56 -13.15
C GLU A 230 -11.55 11.38 -14.53
N GLY A 231 -11.53 10.14 -15.04
CA GLY A 231 -10.88 9.80 -16.31
C GLY A 231 -9.35 9.74 -16.28
N THR A 232 -8.73 10.04 -15.15
CA THR A 232 -7.28 10.06 -15.00
C THR A 232 -6.80 9.13 -13.87
N ARG A 233 -5.51 9.19 -13.54
CA ARG A 233 -4.88 8.55 -12.37
C ARG A 233 -4.42 9.59 -11.33
N HIS A 234 -4.76 10.84 -11.54
CA HIS A 234 -4.28 11.97 -10.74
C HIS A 234 -4.99 12.05 -9.41
N LEU A 235 -4.26 11.77 -8.35
CA LEU A 235 -4.73 11.86 -6.98
C LEU A 235 -4.91 13.34 -6.58
N ILE A 236 -6.03 13.65 -5.93
CA ILE A 236 -6.22 14.88 -5.17
C ILE A 236 -6.18 14.51 -3.69
N SER A 237 -5.11 14.90 -3.01
CA SER A 237 -4.80 14.49 -1.63
C SER A 237 -5.97 14.71 -0.67
N GLU A 238 -6.06 13.86 0.34
CA GLU A 238 -6.97 13.99 1.46
C GLU A 238 -6.80 15.29 2.23
N ALA A 239 -5.59 15.83 2.27
CA ALA A 239 -5.29 17.12 2.89
C ALA A 239 -6.15 18.27 2.33
N VAL A 240 -6.57 18.21 1.06
CA VAL A 240 -7.49 19.20 0.45
C VAL A 240 -8.86 19.18 1.13
N ARG A 241 -9.38 17.99 1.49
CA ARG A 241 -10.61 17.86 2.29
C ARG A 241 -10.37 18.30 3.74
N GLY A 242 -9.19 18.01 4.27
CA GLY A 242 -8.74 18.52 5.57
C GLY A 242 -8.69 20.05 5.62
N ALA A 243 -8.31 20.72 4.53
CA ALA A 243 -8.31 22.17 4.38
C ALA A 243 -9.72 22.78 4.21
N GLY A 244 -10.76 21.95 4.01
CA GLY A 244 -12.16 22.39 3.98
C GLY A 244 -12.89 22.20 2.65
N ALA A 245 -12.30 21.52 1.66
CA ALA A 245 -13.00 21.18 0.42
C ALA A 245 -14.14 20.20 0.68
N VAL A 246 -15.24 20.33 -0.06
CA VAL A 246 -16.48 19.55 0.11
C VAL A 246 -16.83 18.77 -1.14
N LEU A 247 -17.61 17.69 -0.96
CA LEU A 247 -18.12 16.86 -2.04
C LEU A 247 -19.56 17.20 -2.38
N ARG A 248 -19.83 17.42 -3.68
CA ARG A 248 -21.17 17.73 -4.19
C ARG A 248 -21.59 16.76 -5.29
N ASP A 249 -22.89 16.47 -5.36
CA ASP A 249 -23.52 15.82 -6.50
C ASP A 249 -23.81 16.82 -7.63
N ASP A 250 -24.31 16.35 -8.78
CA ASP A 250 -24.66 17.21 -9.93
C ASP A 250 -25.74 18.25 -9.62
N ALA A 251 -26.54 18.04 -8.56
CA ALA A 251 -27.49 19.05 -8.07
C ALA A 251 -26.86 20.10 -7.15
N GLY A 252 -25.54 20.02 -6.92
CA GLY A 252 -24.80 20.91 -6.03
C GLY A 252 -24.97 20.57 -4.53
N ARG A 253 -25.67 19.49 -4.19
CA ARG A 253 -25.92 19.09 -2.80
C ARG A 253 -24.67 18.47 -2.17
N ARG A 254 -24.28 18.94 -0.98
CA ARG A 254 -23.24 18.33 -0.14
C ARG A 254 -23.82 17.11 0.56
N PHE A 255 -23.63 15.91 0.00
CA PHE A 255 -24.30 14.68 0.44
C PHE A 255 -23.56 13.95 1.59
N MET A 256 -22.30 14.23 1.85
CA MET A 256 -21.51 13.48 2.83
C MET A 256 -22.04 13.58 4.27
N LEU A 257 -22.67 14.70 4.64
CA LEU A 257 -23.26 14.87 5.98
C LEU A 257 -24.48 13.98 6.22
N ASP A 258 -25.14 13.49 5.16
CA ASP A 258 -26.23 12.52 5.26
C ASP A 258 -25.69 11.09 5.49
N VAL A 259 -24.39 10.85 5.23
CA VAL A 259 -23.74 9.54 5.34
C VAL A 259 -23.00 9.39 6.66
N ASP A 260 -22.22 10.40 7.05
CA ASP A 260 -21.40 10.38 8.28
C ASP A 260 -21.34 11.79 8.88
N PRO A 261 -21.50 11.95 10.20
CA PRO A 261 -21.48 13.27 10.85
C PRO A 261 -20.14 14.01 10.70
N ARG A 262 -19.04 13.32 10.39
CA ARG A 262 -17.72 13.91 10.07
C ARG A 262 -17.66 14.46 8.64
N GLY A 263 -18.67 14.18 7.82
CA GLY A 263 -18.73 14.59 6.41
C GLY A 263 -17.52 14.07 5.61
N GLU A 264 -16.83 14.95 4.91
CA GLU A 264 -15.67 14.65 4.06
C GLU A 264 -14.42 14.19 4.85
N LEU A 265 -14.43 14.35 6.19
CA LEU A 265 -13.38 13.87 7.10
C LEU A 265 -13.66 12.47 7.65
N ALA A 266 -14.70 11.79 7.17
CA ALA A 266 -14.93 10.37 7.45
C ALA A 266 -13.77 9.52 6.86
N PRO A 267 -13.54 8.28 7.35
CA PRO A 267 -12.55 7.37 6.80
C PRO A 267 -12.72 7.14 5.29
N ARG A 268 -11.63 6.83 4.62
CA ARG A 268 -11.59 6.69 3.14
C ARG A 268 -12.58 5.68 2.59
N ASP A 269 -12.75 4.56 3.26
CA ASP A 269 -13.72 3.52 2.90
C ASP A 269 -15.16 4.04 2.89
N VAL A 270 -15.52 4.84 3.90
CA VAL A 270 -16.85 5.49 3.99
C VAL A 270 -17.05 6.49 2.86
N VAL A 271 -16.08 7.38 2.65
CA VAL A 271 -16.19 8.42 1.61
C VAL A 271 -16.19 7.81 0.21
N ALA A 272 -15.32 6.82 -0.06
CA ALA A 272 -15.26 6.15 -1.36
C ALA A 272 -16.56 5.39 -1.67
N ALA A 273 -17.13 4.68 -0.70
CA ALA A 273 -18.41 4.01 -0.86
C ALA A 273 -19.57 5.00 -1.08
N ALA A 274 -19.57 6.14 -0.38
CA ALA A 274 -20.57 7.17 -0.55
C ALA A 274 -20.55 7.79 -1.96
N ILE A 275 -19.37 8.13 -2.48
CA ILE A 275 -19.18 8.61 -3.86
C ILE A 275 -19.65 7.56 -4.85
N PHE A 276 -19.21 6.31 -4.70
CA PHE A 276 -19.59 5.21 -5.59
C PHE A 276 -21.13 5.02 -5.65
N ARG A 277 -21.79 5.02 -4.48
CA ARG A 277 -23.26 4.92 -4.40
C ARG A 277 -23.98 6.11 -5.06
N ALA A 278 -23.48 7.32 -4.80
CA ALA A 278 -24.06 8.54 -5.38
C ALA A 278 -23.93 8.55 -6.91
N GLN A 279 -22.75 8.18 -7.45
CA GLN A 279 -22.56 8.03 -8.90
C GLN A 279 -23.48 6.97 -9.51
N ASN A 280 -23.59 5.80 -8.89
CA ASN A 280 -24.45 4.72 -9.39
C ASN A 280 -25.94 5.07 -9.33
N ALA A 281 -26.37 5.82 -8.32
CA ALA A 281 -27.79 6.20 -8.15
C ALA A 281 -28.26 7.22 -9.21
N THR A 282 -27.38 8.11 -9.66
CA THR A 282 -27.72 9.21 -10.58
C THR A 282 -27.18 9.00 -11.98
N GLY A 283 -26.15 8.17 -12.16
CA GLY A 283 -25.34 8.07 -13.39
C GLY A 283 -24.53 9.35 -13.66
N GLY A 284 -24.45 10.26 -12.69
CA GLY A 284 -23.81 11.56 -12.80
C GLY A 284 -22.41 11.63 -12.20
N HIS A 285 -21.88 12.84 -12.13
CA HIS A 285 -20.55 13.12 -11.57
C HIS A 285 -20.62 13.47 -10.08
N ILE A 286 -19.51 13.31 -9.41
CA ILE A 286 -19.26 13.87 -8.09
C ILE A 286 -18.16 14.91 -8.23
N TRP A 287 -18.37 16.03 -7.58
CA TRP A 287 -17.56 17.23 -7.69
C TRP A 287 -16.85 17.50 -6.36
N LEU A 288 -15.53 17.72 -6.40
CA LEU A 288 -14.76 18.23 -5.28
C LEU A 288 -14.71 19.76 -5.41
N ASP A 289 -15.37 20.44 -4.49
CA ASP A 289 -15.43 21.90 -4.42
C ASP A 289 -14.41 22.41 -3.39
N ALA A 290 -13.30 22.96 -3.87
CA ALA A 290 -12.24 23.57 -3.08
C ALA A 290 -12.31 25.11 -3.08
N THR A 291 -13.32 25.70 -3.73
CA THR A 291 -13.43 27.16 -3.89
C THR A 291 -13.48 27.91 -2.55
N ALA A 292 -14.08 27.30 -1.51
CA ALA A 292 -14.10 27.86 -0.17
C ALA A 292 -12.73 27.84 0.53
N VAL A 293 -11.82 26.94 0.12
CA VAL A 293 -10.44 26.88 0.64
C VAL A 293 -9.63 28.05 0.10
N GLU A 294 -9.78 28.38 -1.19
CA GLU A 294 -9.21 29.58 -1.77
C GLU A 294 -9.76 30.86 -1.10
N GLY A 295 -11.05 30.88 -0.86
CA GLY A 295 -11.75 31.89 -0.06
C GLY A 295 -11.41 33.31 -0.46
N ASN A 296 -11.09 34.15 0.56
CA ASN A 296 -10.67 35.55 0.38
C ASN A 296 -9.14 35.71 0.29
N GLU A 297 -8.38 34.64 0.21
CA GLU A 297 -6.92 34.63 0.12
C GLU A 297 -6.47 34.06 -1.23
N PRO A 298 -6.47 34.86 -2.31
CA PRO A 298 -6.09 34.38 -3.64
C PRO A 298 -4.69 33.78 -3.64
N GLY A 299 -4.56 32.56 -4.21
CA GLY A 299 -3.31 31.82 -4.27
C GLY A 299 -3.09 30.82 -3.12
N ARG A 300 -4.02 30.72 -2.18
CA ARG A 300 -3.89 29.79 -1.06
C ARG A 300 -3.79 28.33 -1.52
N LEU A 301 -4.68 27.89 -2.42
CA LEU A 301 -4.63 26.52 -2.97
C LEU A 301 -3.31 26.22 -3.69
N ALA A 302 -2.77 27.19 -4.43
CA ALA A 302 -1.48 27.03 -5.10
C ALA A 302 -0.30 27.01 -4.12
N ALA A 303 -0.40 27.69 -2.99
CA ALA A 303 0.63 27.71 -1.96
C ALA A 303 0.64 26.41 -1.12
N GLU A 304 -0.54 25.94 -0.69
CA GLU A 304 -0.67 24.73 0.12
C GLU A 304 -0.55 23.43 -0.70
N PHE A 305 -1.03 23.43 -1.96
CA PHE A 305 -1.08 22.27 -2.85
C PHE A 305 -0.49 22.56 -4.24
N PRO A 306 0.82 22.90 -4.32
CA PRO A 306 1.43 23.36 -5.57
C PRO A 306 1.48 22.29 -6.66
N GLY A 307 1.61 21.02 -6.32
CA GLY A 307 1.62 19.90 -7.25
C GLY A 307 0.23 19.65 -7.83
N ILE A 308 -0.79 19.60 -6.97
CA ILE A 308 -2.19 19.40 -7.37
C ILE A 308 -2.65 20.57 -8.25
N SER A 309 -2.35 21.83 -7.86
CA SER A 309 -2.72 23.01 -8.64
C SER A 309 -2.13 22.98 -10.06
N ARG A 310 -0.84 22.61 -10.19
CA ARG A 310 -0.20 22.47 -11.51
C ARG A 310 -0.80 21.34 -12.32
N MET A 311 -1.08 20.22 -11.67
CA MET A 311 -1.69 19.03 -12.31
C MET A 311 -3.07 19.37 -12.84
N LEU A 312 -3.95 19.98 -12.03
CA LEU A 312 -5.31 20.36 -12.44
C LEU A 312 -5.29 21.39 -13.56
N ALA A 313 -4.41 22.38 -13.49
CA ALA A 313 -4.23 23.38 -14.57
C ALA A 313 -3.77 22.73 -15.89
N ALA A 314 -2.90 21.70 -15.83
CA ALA A 314 -2.48 20.93 -17.01
C ALA A 314 -3.61 20.11 -17.63
N GLU A 315 -4.57 19.66 -16.81
CA GLU A 315 -5.79 18.96 -17.24
C GLU A 315 -6.93 19.94 -17.63
N GLY A 316 -6.69 21.26 -17.55
CA GLY A 316 -7.62 22.30 -17.99
C GLY A 316 -8.60 22.79 -16.93
N TYR A 317 -8.38 22.48 -15.65
CA TYR A 317 -9.25 22.90 -14.55
C TYR A 317 -8.67 24.07 -13.76
N ASP A 318 -9.51 25.05 -13.46
CA ASP A 318 -9.23 26.15 -12.51
C ASP A 318 -10.01 25.90 -11.20
N TRP A 319 -9.48 25.06 -10.34
CA TRP A 319 -10.12 24.66 -9.09
C TRP A 319 -10.22 25.75 -8.03
N THR A 320 -9.63 26.92 -8.31
CA THR A 320 -9.81 28.12 -7.47
C THR A 320 -11.18 28.76 -7.70
N ARG A 321 -11.85 28.46 -8.84
CA ARG A 321 -13.10 29.08 -9.26
C ARG A 321 -14.25 28.10 -9.46
N GLU A 322 -13.93 26.83 -9.73
CA GLU A 322 -14.92 25.80 -10.06
C GLU A 322 -14.59 24.47 -9.42
N PRO A 323 -15.61 23.66 -9.07
CA PRO A 323 -15.39 22.29 -8.60
C PRO A 323 -14.78 21.42 -9.71
N VAL A 324 -14.04 20.37 -9.31
CA VAL A 324 -13.43 19.41 -10.22
C VAL A 324 -14.08 18.03 -10.09
N PRO A 325 -14.28 17.28 -11.19
CA PRO A 325 -14.93 15.97 -11.15
C PRO A 325 -14.00 14.93 -10.54
N VAL A 326 -14.51 14.15 -9.60
CA VAL A 326 -13.74 13.13 -8.91
C VAL A 326 -14.46 11.78 -8.85
N ALA A 327 -13.68 10.73 -8.84
CA ALA A 327 -14.20 9.37 -8.67
C ALA A 327 -13.21 8.53 -7.84
N PRO A 328 -13.68 7.49 -7.13
CA PRO A 328 -12.80 6.61 -6.37
C PRO A 328 -11.89 5.78 -7.28
N ALA A 329 -10.66 5.53 -6.82
CA ALA A 329 -9.71 4.64 -7.48
C ALA A 329 -8.96 3.77 -6.46
N ALA A 330 -8.57 2.55 -6.86
CA ALA A 330 -7.74 1.69 -6.03
C ALA A 330 -6.42 2.41 -5.68
N HIS A 331 -6.05 2.42 -4.40
CA HIS A 331 -4.99 3.28 -3.90
C HIS A 331 -3.95 2.56 -3.06
N TYR A 332 -4.38 1.69 -2.16
CA TYR A 332 -3.49 0.95 -1.27
C TYR A 332 -4.02 -0.44 -0.99
N SER A 333 -3.13 -1.43 -0.96
CA SER A 333 -3.44 -2.81 -0.61
C SER A 333 -3.00 -3.12 0.82
N MET A 334 -3.95 -3.53 1.70
CA MET A 334 -3.63 -3.92 3.06
C MET A 334 -3.21 -5.39 3.15
N GLY A 335 -3.69 -6.22 2.22
CA GLY A 335 -3.25 -7.60 2.07
C GLY A 335 -1.89 -7.75 1.42
N GLY A 336 -1.26 -8.90 1.63
CA GLY A 336 0.08 -9.19 1.10
C GLY A 336 0.72 -10.42 1.74
N VAL A 337 2.03 -10.52 1.62
CA VAL A 337 2.83 -11.58 2.26
C VAL A 337 2.80 -11.41 3.77
N VAL A 338 2.36 -12.44 4.49
CA VAL A 338 2.27 -12.40 5.96
C VAL A 338 3.66 -12.27 6.57
N THR A 339 3.84 -11.29 7.46
CA THR A 339 5.10 -11.06 8.15
C THR A 339 4.91 -10.84 9.65
N ASP A 340 5.92 -11.23 10.43
CA ASP A 340 6.07 -10.78 11.81
C ASP A 340 6.58 -9.33 11.89
N ILE A 341 6.74 -8.78 13.09
CA ILE A 341 7.25 -7.42 13.34
C ILE A 341 8.72 -7.20 12.93
N HIS A 342 9.43 -8.26 12.53
CA HIS A 342 10.79 -8.24 12.00
C HIS A 342 10.82 -8.43 10.48
N GLY A 343 9.67 -8.51 9.83
CA GLY A 343 9.54 -8.74 8.39
C GLY A 343 9.81 -10.19 7.96
N ARG A 344 9.97 -11.15 8.89
CA ARG A 344 10.11 -12.58 8.55
C ARG A 344 8.81 -13.10 7.97
N THR A 345 8.89 -13.93 6.93
CA THR A 345 7.73 -14.62 6.35
C THR A 345 7.63 -16.08 6.84
N SER A 346 6.60 -16.80 6.44
CA SER A 346 6.45 -18.23 6.71
C SER A 346 7.48 -19.11 5.98
N VAL A 347 8.29 -18.54 5.07
CA VAL A 347 9.33 -19.27 4.32
C VAL A 347 10.71 -18.82 4.80
N PRO A 348 11.56 -19.77 5.23
CA PRO A 348 12.91 -19.46 5.65
C PRO A 348 13.74 -18.72 4.60
N GLY A 349 14.54 -17.74 5.05
CA GLY A 349 15.37 -16.92 4.17
C GLY A 349 14.63 -15.83 3.42
N LEU A 350 13.29 -15.74 3.55
CA LEU A 350 12.45 -14.75 2.91
C LEU A 350 11.91 -13.75 3.94
N TYR A 351 12.08 -12.47 3.62
CA TYR A 351 11.55 -11.32 4.35
C TYR A 351 10.71 -10.45 3.43
N ALA A 352 9.79 -9.66 3.98
CA ALA A 352 9.02 -8.69 3.22
C ALA A 352 8.76 -7.42 4.05
N ALA A 353 8.68 -6.26 3.40
CA ALA A 353 8.40 -4.99 4.04
C ALA A 353 7.74 -3.97 3.10
N GLY A 354 6.97 -3.05 3.66
CA GLY A 354 6.14 -2.09 2.92
C GLY A 354 4.93 -2.78 2.31
N GLU A 355 4.30 -2.18 1.31
CA GLU A 355 2.99 -2.59 0.78
C GLU A 355 2.93 -4.03 0.19
N VAL A 356 4.07 -4.70 -0.04
CA VAL A 356 4.10 -6.13 -0.40
C VAL A 356 3.77 -7.03 0.79
N ALA A 357 3.93 -6.52 2.01
CA ALA A 357 3.76 -7.26 3.25
C ALA A 357 2.39 -7.03 3.87
N ASN A 358 1.82 -8.07 4.46
CA ASN A 358 0.72 -7.96 5.42
C ASN A 358 1.30 -8.02 6.83
N THR A 359 1.58 -6.85 7.39
CA THR A 359 2.10 -6.69 8.76
C THR A 359 1.01 -6.73 9.83
N GLY A 360 -0.26 -6.66 9.40
CA GLY A 360 -1.42 -6.52 10.28
C GLY A 360 -1.69 -5.10 10.79
N VAL A 361 -0.80 -4.14 10.53
CA VAL A 361 -0.91 -2.76 11.02
C VAL A 361 -2.15 -2.05 10.51
N HIS A 362 -2.60 -2.34 9.30
CA HIS A 362 -3.67 -1.60 8.65
C HIS A 362 -5.06 -2.21 8.85
N GLY A 363 -5.13 -3.47 9.28
CA GLY A 363 -6.42 -4.16 9.42
C GLY A 363 -7.23 -4.09 8.12
N ALA A 364 -8.52 -3.77 8.25
CA ALA A 364 -9.43 -3.69 7.11
C ALA A 364 -9.42 -2.34 6.36
N ASN A 365 -8.74 -1.32 6.89
CA ASN A 365 -8.65 0.01 6.27
C ASN A 365 -7.47 0.80 6.86
N ARG A 366 -6.61 1.32 6.00
CA ARG A 366 -5.38 2.01 6.39
C ARG A 366 -5.65 3.44 6.85
N LEU A 367 -5.10 3.83 8.00
CA LEU A 367 -5.02 5.22 8.41
C LEU A 367 -4.12 6.01 7.44
N ALA A 368 -4.54 7.18 7.03
CA ALA A 368 -3.78 8.05 6.13
C ALA A 368 -2.35 8.29 6.64
N SER A 369 -1.39 8.44 5.75
CA SER A 369 0.03 8.72 6.03
C SER A 369 0.79 7.68 6.88
N ASN A 370 0.19 6.53 7.22
CA ASN A 370 0.89 5.40 7.84
C ASN A 370 1.72 4.56 6.85
N SER A 371 1.48 4.63 5.54
CA SER A 371 2.17 3.76 4.57
C SER A 371 3.66 4.07 4.40
N LEU A 372 4.03 5.37 4.31
CA LEU A 372 5.43 5.75 4.26
C LEU A 372 6.14 5.43 5.58
N LEU A 373 5.44 5.65 6.71
CA LEU A 373 5.94 5.28 8.03
C LEU A 373 6.18 3.77 8.15
N GLU A 374 5.26 2.95 7.67
CA GLU A 374 5.39 1.49 7.62
C GLU A 374 6.63 1.06 6.83
N GLY A 375 6.83 1.63 5.65
CA GLY A 375 8.00 1.36 4.84
C GLY A 375 9.31 1.71 5.53
N LEU A 376 9.36 2.82 6.28
CA LEU A 376 10.52 3.22 7.07
C LEU A 376 10.78 2.25 8.24
N VAL A 377 9.75 1.92 9.01
CA VAL A 377 9.88 1.14 10.25
C VAL A 377 10.12 -0.34 9.97
N PHE A 378 9.25 -0.96 9.15
CA PHE A 378 9.39 -2.40 8.87
C PHE A 378 10.39 -2.70 7.76
N GLY A 379 10.72 -1.72 6.90
CA GLY A 379 11.89 -1.83 6.02
C GLY A 379 13.18 -1.97 6.84
N ASP A 380 13.37 -1.09 7.82
CA ASP A 380 14.49 -1.16 8.75
C ASP A 380 14.52 -2.48 9.51
N ALA A 381 13.37 -2.93 10.05
CA ALA A 381 13.27 -4.17 10.78
C ALA A 381 13.64 -5.40 9.93
N ALA A 382 13.09 -5.49 8.72
CA ALA A 382 13.32 -6.58 7.79
C ALA A 382 14.80 -6.63 7.32
N GLY A 383 15.37 -5.46 6.98
CA GLY A 383 16.78 -5.36 6.61
C GLY A 383 17.73 -5.79 7.71
N HIS A 384 17.47 -5.31 8.94
CA HIS A 384 18.25 -5.72 10.10
C HIS A 384 18.15 -7.23 10.35
N ALA A 385 16.91 -7.78 10.41
CA ALA A 385 16.70 -9.22 10.62
C ALA A 385 17.33 -10.06 9.51
N ALA A 386 17.20 -9.64 8.25
CA ALA A 386 17.84 -10.31 7.13
C ALA A 386 19.36 -10.38 7.25
N ALA A 387 20.01 -9.41 7.89
CA ALA A 387 21.45 -9.38 8.11
C ALA A 387 21.91 -10.25 9.30
N VAL A 388 21.12 -10.32 10.38
CA VAL A 388 21.59 -10.90 11.66
C VAL A 388 20.98 -12.25 12.01
N ASP A 389 19.82 -12.60 11.45
CA ASP A 389 19.17 -13.88 11.75
C ASP A 389 20.08 -15.04 11.32
N PRO A 390 20.15 -16.12 12.10
CA PRO A 390 20.88 -17.31 11.69
C PRO A 390 20.32 -17.83 10.37
N THR A 391 21.18 -18.30 9.47
CA THR A 391 20.71 -18.93 8.23
C THR A 391 19.87 -20.14 8.59
N ALA A 392 18.67 -20.25 8.05
CA ALA A 392 17.77 -21.36 8.29
C ALA A 392 18.43 -22.72 7.92
N ALA A 393 19.33 -22.71 6.95
CA ALA A 393 20.14 -23.87 6.57
C ALA A 393 21.15 -24.28 7.65
N ALA A 394 21.61 -23.34 8.49
CA ALA A 394 22.65 -23.61 9.50
C ALA A 394 22.08 -24.13 10.82
N THR A 395 20.85 -23.74 11.17
CA THR A 395 20.28 -24.01 12.50
C THR A 395 19.06 -24.92 12.49
N GLY A 396 18.40 -25.10 11.34
CA GLY A 396 17.11 -25.80 11.26
C GLY A 396 15.97 -25.09 12.02
N GLU A 397 16.24 -23.95 12.63
CA GLU A 397 15.28 -23.17 13.41
C GLU A 397 14.91 -21.87 12.69
N TRP A 398 13.87 -21.90 11.86
CA TRP A 398 13.21 -20.70 11.40
C TRP A 398 12.00 -20.42 12.30
N ARG A 399 12.03 -19.30 13.01
CA ARG A 399 10.92 -18.89 13.89
C ARG A 399 10.06 -17.87 13.17
N PHE A 400 8.90 -18.32 12.76
CA PHE A 400 7.81 -17.48 12.30
C PHE A 400 6.59 -17.82 13.16
N ASP A 401 6.08 -16.83 13.87
CA ASP A 401 4.87 -16.95 14.66
C ASP A 401 3.97 -15.75 14.34
N ASP A 402 2.75 -16.02 13.91
CA ASP A 402 1.74 -15.00 13.65
C ASP A 402 0.43 -15.40 14.33
N ALA A 403 0.19 -14.80 15.49
CA ALA A 403 -1.02 -15.04 16.29
C ALA A 403 -2.32 -14.61 15.59
N ARG A 404 -2.24 -13.79 14.53
CA ARG A 404 -3.41 -13.38 13.73
C ARG A 404 -3.99 -14.52 12.90
N LEU A 405 -3.19 -15.52 12.57
CA LEU A 405 -3.56 -16.66 11.72
C LEU A 405 -4.30 -17.73 12.52
N GLN A 406 -5.39 -17.35 13.16
CA GLN A 406 -6.26 -18.27 13.90
C GLN A 406 -7.32 -18.83 12.95
N GLY A 407 -6.97 -19.79 12.14
CA GLY A 407 -7.92 -20.42 11.22
C GLY A 407 -7.26 -21.37 10.23
N ALA A 408 -8.07 -22.03 9.42
CA ALA A 408 -7.55 -22.86 8.35
C ALA A 408 -6.90 -21.98 7.27
N VAL A 409 -5.67 -22.31 6.90
CA VAL A 409 -5.04 -21.77 5.70
C VAL A 409 -5.75 -22.34 4.49
N MET A 410 -6.38 -21.48 3.69
CA MET A 410 -7.09 -21.92 2.48
C MET A 410 -6.13 -22.11 1.32
N ASP A 411 -6.20 -23.26 0.67
CA ASP A 411 -5.44 -23.52 -0.54
C ASP A 411 -6.16 -22.92 -1.76
N VAL A 412 -5.48 -22.02 -2.47
CA VAL A 412 -5.97 -21.45 -3.74
C VAL A 412 -5.33 -22.19 -4.91
N ALA A 413 -6.17 -22.71 -5.80
CA ALA A 413 -5.67 -23.40 -6.99
C ALA A 413 -4.89 -22.45 -7.91
N PRO A 414 -3.79 -22.90 -8.54
CA PRO A 414 -3.10 -22.14 -9.55
C PRO A 414 -4.02 -21.81 -10.74
N ALA A 415 -3.63 -20.83 -11.56
CA ALA A 415 -4.40 -20.48 -12.75
C ALA A 415 -4.42 -21.67 -13.72
N ALA A 416 -5.61 -22.22 -14.00
CA ALA A 416 -5.77 -23.11 -15.15
C ALA A 416 -5.77 -22.23 -16.41
N TRP A 417 -4.82 -22.45 -17.30
CA TRP A 417 -4.70 -21.74 -18.57
C TRP A 417 -5.62 -22.39 -19.61
N ALA A 418 -6.91 -22.06 -19.57
CA ALA A 418 -7.88 -22.60 -20.52
C ALA A 418 -8.89 -21.50 -20.90
N GLY A 419 -8.76 -20.94 -22.10
CA GLY A 419 -9.64 -19.90 -22.60
C GLY A 419 -8.96 -18.98 -23.61
N ASN A 420 -9.56 -17.81 -23.87
CA ASN A 420 -9.08 -16.79 -24.79
C ASN A 420 -9.26 -15.35 -24.26
N GLY A 421 -9.48 -15.20 -22.96
CA GLY A 421 -9.63 -13.90 -22.30
C GLY A 421 -8.33 -13.10 -22.28
N THR A 422 -8.46 -11.78 -22.26
CA THR A 422 -7.38 -10.80 -22.35
C THR A 422 -7.09 -10.13 -21.00
N LEU A 423 -6.02 -9.34 -20.92
CA LEU A 423 -5.75 -8.47 -19.78
C LEU A 423 -6.92 -7.52 -19.48
N ALA A 424 -7.53 -6.96 -20.53
CA ALA A 424 -8.69 -6.06 -20.36
C ALA A 424 -9.90 -6.79 -19.75
N ASP A 425 -10.15 -8.04 -20.13
CA ASP A 425 -11.21 -8.87 -19.54
C ASP A 425 -10.94 -9.13 -18.05
N ALA A 426 -9.70 -9.42 -17.69
CA ALA A 426 -9.30 -9.62 -16.29
C ALA A 426 -9.52 -8.35 -15.46
N GLN A 427 -9.06 -7.20 -15.95
CA GLN A 427 -9.22 -5.92 -15.25
C GLN A 427 -10.70 -5.51 -15.14
N HIS A 428 -11.49 -5.75 -16.19
CA HIS A 428 -12.93 -5.49 -16.16
C HIS A 428 -13.65 -6.37 -15.14
N ALA A 429 -13.33 -7.66 -15.08
CA ALA A 429 -13.89 -8.59 -14.11
C ALA A 429 -13.55 -8.18 -12.66
N ILE A 430 -12.30 -7.76 -12.41
CA ILE A 430 -11.87 -7.26 -11.09
C ILE A 430 -12.66 -6.01 -10.72
N ALA A 431 -12.78 -5.05 -11.64
CA ALA A 431 -13.52 -3.82 -11.37
C ALA A 431 -15.00 -4.07 -11.06
N ALA A 432 -15.64 -4.99 -11.80
CA ALA A 432 -17.06 -5.29 -11.68
C ALA A 432 -17.40 -6.12 -10.42
N GLY A 433 -16.60 -7.14 -10.07
CA GLY A 433 -16.94 -8.09 -9.01
C GLY A 433 -16.10 -7.96 -7.74
N LEU A 434 -14.95 -7.29 -7.80
CA LEU A 434 -13.99 -7.15 -6.71
C LEU A 434 -13.70 -5.67 -6.37
N GLY A 435 -14.60 -4.76 -6.78
CA GLY A 435 -14.51 -3.32 -6.57
C GLY A 435 -14.87 -2.89 -5.14
N ILE A 436 -15.43 -1.66 -5.03
CA ILE A 436 -15.81 -1.02 -3.76
C ILE A 436 -16.95 -1.78 -3.10
N GLU A 437 -18.03 -2.04 -3.84
CA GLU A 437 -19.15 -2.87 -3.37
C GLU A 437 -19.14 -4.20 -4.10
N ARG A 438 -19.45 -5.27 -3.37
CA ARG A 438 -19.33 -6.66 -3.82
C ARG A 438 -20.54 -7.46 -3.35
N ASP A 439 -20.87 -8.52 -4.09
CA ASP A 439 -21.74 -9.57 -3.63
C ASP A 439 -21.21 -10.94 -4.06
N GLY A 440 -21.73 -12.01 -3.46
CA GLY A 440 -21.25 -13.37 -3.73
C GLY A 440 -21.43 -13.81 -5.19
N ALA A 441 -22.43 -13.28 -5.92
CA ALA A 441 -22.65 -13.59 -7.33
C ALA A 441 -21.58 -12.88 -8.20
N GLY A 442 -21.37 -11.58 -7.99
CA GLY A 442 -20.36 -10.78 -8.69
C GLY A 442 -18.94 -11.30 -8.46
N ILE A 443 -18.60 -11.66 -7.22
CA ILE A 443 -17.27 -12.24 -6.89
C ILE A 443 -17.06 -13.56 -7.65
N ARG A 444 -18.07 -14.46 -7.67
CA ARG A 444 -17.98 -15.74 -8.42
C ARG A 444 -17.89 -15.52 -9.93
N ALA A 445 -18.63 -14.56 -10.46
CA ALA A 445 -18.57 -14.21 -11.89
C ALA A 445 -17.16 -13.67 -12.25
N ALA A 446 -16.60 -12.80 -11.44
CA ALA A 446 -15.22 -12.31 -11.63
C ALA A 446 -14.22 -13.47 -11.59
N ALA A 447 -14.29 -14.36 -10.59
CA ALA A 447 -13.42 -15.52 -10.49
C ALA A 447 -13.54 -16.46 -11.71
N ALA A 448 -14.76 -16.66 -12.23
CA ALA A 448 -15.00 -17.44 -13.43
C ALA A 448 -14.37 -16.79 -14.68
N THR A 449 -14.53 -15.49 -14.86
CA THR A 449 -13.88 -14.76 -15.97
C THR A 449 -12.35 -14.83 -15.86
N LEU A 450 -11.79 -14.60 -14.68
CA LEU A 450 -10.34 -14.72 -14.44
C LEU A 450 -9.80 -16.12 -14.78
N ALA A 451 -10.62 -17.16 -14.63
CA ALA A 451 -10.22 -18.53 -15.01
C ALA A 451 -10.11 -18.75 -16.53
N THR A 452 -10.73 -17.90 -17.35
CA THR A 452 -10.67 -18.00 -18.82
C THR A 452 -9.57 -17.16 -19.47
N VAL A 453 -8.89 -16.31 -18.68
CA VAL A 453 -7.82 -15.43 -19.20
C VAL A 453 -6.54 -16.25 -19.36
N THR A 454 -5.97 -16.23 -20.57
CA THR A 454 -4.75 -16.94 -20.94
C THR A 454 -3.65 -16.02 -21.48
N ASP A 455 -3.90 -14.72 -21.47
CA ASP A 455 -2.90 -13.72 -21.83
C ASP A 455 -1.77 -13.71 -20.79
N GLU A 456 -0.54 -14.01 -21.22
CA GLU A 456 0.64 -14.03 -20.35
C GLU A 456 0.87 -12.67 -19.68
N ALA A 457 0.57 -11.57 -20.38
CA ALA A 457 0.65 -10.21 -19.81
C ALA A 457 -0.34 -9.99 -18.66
N ALA A 458 -1.39 -10.80 -18.56
CA ALA A 458 -2.37 -10.75 -17.48
C ALA A 458 -2.05 -11.66 -16.29
N ALA A 459 -0.96 -12.43 -16.32
CA ALA A 459 -0.67 -13.49 -15.34
C ALA A 459 -0.71 -12.98 -13.88
N ASP A 460 -0.14 -11.81 -13.60
CA ASP A 460 -0.16 -11.22 -12.27
C ASP A 460 -1.57 -10.76 -11.89
N VAL A 461 -2.27 -10.11 -12.82
CA VAL A 461 -3.64 -9.61 -12.61
C VAL A 461 -4.60 -10.77 -12.30
N VAL A 462 -4.48 -11.88 -13.03
CA VAL A 462 -5.25 -13.09 -12.80
C VAL A 462 -4.91 -13.73 -11.46
N GLY A 463 -3.63 -13.87 -11.15
CA GLY A 463 -3.18 -14.46 -9.88
C GLY A 463 -3.64 -13.68 -8.67
N ILE A 464 -3.46 -12.37 -8.68
CA ILE A 464 -3.91 -11.47 -7.60
C ILE A 464 -5.44 -11.42 -7.53
N GLY A 465 -6.12 -11.31 -8.68
CA GLY A 465 -7.59 -11.30 -8.72
C GLY A 465 -8.22 -12.56 -8.10
N LYS A 466 -7.60 -13.73 -8.29
CA LYS A 466 -8.02 -14.98 -7.65
C LYS A 466 -7.83 -14.96 -6.13
N LEU A 467 -6.72 -14.41 -5.65
CA LEU A 467 -6.49 -14.24 -4.21
C LEU A 467 -7.49 -13.27 -3.58
N ILE A 468 -7.77 -12.14 -4.24
CA ILE A 468 -8.81 -11.19 -3.82
C ILE A 468 -10.18 -11.89 -3.76
N ALA A 469 -10.54 -12.62 -4.81
CA ALA A 469 -11.82 -13.31 -4.89
C ALA A 469 -11.97 -14.39 -3.80
N ALA A 470 -10.90 -15.14 -3.51
CA ALA A 470 -10.89 -16.15 -2.45
C ALA A 470 -11.17 -15.52 -1.08
N GLY A 471 -10.41 -14.49 -0.69
CA GLY A 471 -10.62 -13.78 0.57
C GLY A 471 -12.01 -13.13 0.65
N ALA A 472 -12.46 -12.49 -0.44
CA ALA A 472 -13.76 -11.83 -0.50
C ALA A 472 -14.96 -12.77 -0.42
N LEU A 473 -14.85 -14.00 -0.93
CA LEU A 473 -15.88 -15.04 -0.77
C LEU A 473 -15.93 -15.58 0.65
N GLU A 474 -14.77 -15.79 1.24
CA GLU A 474 -14.66 -16.34 2.60
C GLU A 474 -15.14 -15.33 3.66
N ARG A 475 -14.88 -14.04 3.47
CA ARG A 475 -15.31 -12.99 4.39
C ARG A 475 -16.77 -12.60 4.13
N THR A 476 -17.68 -13.17 4.93
CA THR A 476 -19.14 -12.96 4.84
C THR A 476 -19.60 -11.86 5.79
N GLU A 477 -19.00 -10.67 5.66
CA GLU A 477 -19.32 -9.46 6.42
C GLU A 477 -18.99 -8.21 5.60
N SER A 478 -19.38 -7.02 6.07
CA SER A 478 -18.86 -5.73 5.62
C SER A 478 -17.98 -5.13 6.70
N ARG A 479 -16.72 -4.75 6.33
CA ARG A 479 -15.74 -4.20 7.27
C ARG A 479 -14.68 -3.39 6.52
N GLY A 480 -14.50 -2.12 6.91
CA GLY A 480 -13.48 -1.27 6.28
C GLY A 480 -13.62 -1.20 4.77
N ALA A 481 -12.55 -1.48 4.04
CA ALA A 481 -12.53 -1.47 2.58
C ALA A 481 -13.26 -2.66 1.92
N HIS A 482 -13.72 -3.64 2.68
CA HIS A 482 -14.49 -4.77 2.15
C HIS A 482 -15.98 -4.59 2.44
N GLN A 483 -16.75 -4.24 1.40
CA GLN A 483 -18.18 -3.99 1.49
C GLN A 483 -18.97 -5.05 0.71
N ARG A 484 -19.79 -5.83 1.44
CA ARG A 484 -20.62 -6.91 0.92
C ARG A 484 -22.09 -6.50 0.97
N THR A 485 -22.73 -6.29 -0.17
CA THR A 485 -24.16 -5.92 -0.22
C THR A 485 -25.08 -7.05 0.24
N ASP A 486 -24.65 -8.30 0.10
CA ASP A 486 -25.33 -9.49 0.61
C ASP A 486 -25.01 -9.80 2.10
N TYR A 487 -23.97 -9.16 2.68
CA TYR A 487 -23.62 -9.20 4.10
C TYR A 487 -23.27 -7.81 4.61
N PRO A 488 -24.25 -6.90 4.76
CA PRO A 488 -23.99 -5.47 4.96
C PRO A 488 -23.49 -5.11 6.36
N HIS A 489 -23.46 -6.06 7.29
CA HIS A 489 -23.07 -5.83 8.68
C HIS A 489 -21.73 -6.48 9.01
N THR A 490 -21.01 -5.88 9.95
CA THR A 490 -19.79 -6.45 10.54
C THR A 490 -20.14 -7.66 11.41
N ASP A 491 -19.41 -8.75 11.26
CA ASP A 491 -19.54 -9.94 12.12
C ASP A 491 -18.42 -9.97 13.18
N PRO A 492 -18.74 -9.82 14.47
CA PRO A 492 -17.75 -9.81 15.54
C PRO A 492 -16.94 -11.11 15.67
N ARG A 493 -17.37 -12.19 15.02
CA ARG A 493 -16.64 -13.48 14.98
C ARG A 493 -15.55 -13.50 13.93
N GLN A 494 -15.56 -12.58 12.96
CA GLN A 494 -14.61 -12.53 11.83
C GLN A 494 -13.48 -11.52 12.08
N VAL A 495 -12.84 -11.60 13.24
CA VAL A 495 -11.77 -10.70 13.68
C VAL A 495 -10.35 -11.25 13.40
N HIS A 496 -10.22 -12.17 12.47
CA HIS A 496 -8.95 -12.80 12.12
C HIS A 496 -8.55 -12.52 10.69
N ALA A 497 -7.24 -12.50 10.43
CA ALA A 497 -6.68 -12.46 9.10
C ALA A 497 -7.09 -13.72 8.31
N ARG A 498 -7.37 -13.54 7.00
CA ARG A 498 -7.69 -14.63 6.07
C ARG A 498 -6.44 -15.04 5.30
N ALA A 499 -5.80 -16.11 5.74
CA ALA A 499 -4.57 -16.59 5.16
C ALA A 499 -4.81 -17.61 4.04
N HIS A 500 -4.05 -17.44 2.96
CA HIS A 500 -4.11 -18.28 1.78
C HIS A 500 -2.73 -18.82 1.42
N ARG A 501 -2.70 -20.02 0.86
CA ARG A 501 -1.52 -20.62 0.25
C ARG A 501 -1.82 -20.98 -1.20
N LEU A 502 -0.96 -20.60 -2.13
CA LEU A 502 -1.05 -21.12 -3.49
C LEU A 502 -0.60 -22.59 -3.48
N LYS A 503 -1.44 -23.49 -4.03
CA LYS A 503 -1.01 -24.86 -4.30
C LYS A 503 0.17 -24.83 -5.26
N ALA A 504 1.22 -25.58 -4.92
CA ALA A 504 2.34 -25.75 -5.84
C ALA A 504 1.82 -26.28 -7.18
N GLU A 505 2.21 -25.67 -8.27
CA GLU A 505 2.11 -26.32 -9.58
C GLU A 505 3.01 -27.54 -9.52
N VAL A 506 2.42 -28.73 -9.60
CA VAL A 506 3.19 -29.96 -9.81
C VAL A 506 3.72 -29.87 -11.22
N THR A 507 4.87 -29.22 -11.39
CA THR A 507 5.66 -29.41 -12.59
C THR A 507 6.21 -30.82 -12.50
N ALA A 508 5.52 -31.76 -13.16
CA ALA A 508 6.11 -33.06 -13.46
C ALA A 508 7.40 -32.78 -14.26
N CYS A 509 8.55 -33.10 -13.65
CA CYS A 509 9.84 -33.18 -14.34
C CYS A 509 9.79 -34.24 -15.42
#